data_3c650ebda52440a352411ad9a4e26971
#
_entry.id   3c650ebda52440a352411ad9a4e26971
#
_cell.length_a   1.000
_cell.length_b   1.000
_cell.length_c   1.000
_cell.angle_alpha   90.00
_cell.angle_beta   90.00
_cell.angle_gamma   90.00
#
_symmetry.space_group_name_H-M   'P 1'
#
loop_
_entity.id
_entity.type
_entity.pdbx_description
1 polymer ?
#
loop_
_entity_poly.entity_id
_entity_poly.type
_entity_poly.pdbx_seq_one_letter_code
_entity_poly.pdbx_strand_id
1 'polypeptide(L)'
;KFRAVLANEISKNAIKNALKNCELNGVSNIEFLRMDSDDLISAFNGASFNRLKDINLSGFDISHILVDPPRAGLSSEVIKFIKNYENIIYVSCNPLTLKENLDEICKTHKVVKFALFDQFPHTKHVESIVLLSKLKAKHHLDLEIGKDEL
;
A
#
# COMPACT_ATOMS: atom_id res chain seq x y z
N LYS A 1 8.37 12.72 -4.94
CA LYS A 1 9.35 11.82 -5.55
C LYS A 1 9.94 10.95 -4.44
N PHE A 2 9.88 9.62 -4.56
CA PHE A 2 10.43 8.68 -3.58
C PHE A 2 11.93 8.49 -3.81
N ARG A 3 12.69 8.31 -2.73
CA ARG A 3 14.13 8.02 -2.78
C ARG A 3 14.39 6.63 -3.33
N ALA A 4 13.61 5.66 -2.88
CA ALA A 4 13.65 4.27 -3.34
C ALA A 4 12.23 3.70 -3.40
N VAL A 5 12.02 2.72 -4.25
CA VAL A 5 10.76 1.98 -4.41
C VAL A 5 11.08 0.49 -4.34
N LEU A 6 10.32 -0.25 -3.54
CA LEU A 6 10.33 -1.71 -3.53
C LEU A 6 9.07 -2.18 -4.28
N ALA A 7 9.23 -2.81 -5.42
CA ALA A 7 8.13 -3.25 -6.28
C ALA A 7 8.01 -4.78 -6.25
N ASN A 8 6.84 -5.28 -5.84
CA ASN A 8 6.57 -6.72 -5.78
C ASN A 8 5.62 -7.14 -6.90
N GLU A 9 6.00 -8.17 -7.65
CA GLU A 9 5.21 -8.74 -8.74
C GLU A 9 5.54 -10.23 -8.88
N ILE A 10 4.53 -11.08 -8.99
CA ILE A 10 4.71 -12.53 -9.12
C ILE A 10 5.09 -12.96 -10.54
N SER A 11 4.64 -12.21 -11.56
CA SER A 11 4.86 -12.52 -12.97
C SER A 11 6.28 -12.21 -13.41
N LYS A 12 7.02 -13.25 -13.81
CA LYS A 12 8.37 -13.10 -14.36
C LYS A 12 8.40 -12.18 -15.59
N ASN A 13 7.37 -12.28 -16.43
CA ASN A 13 7.30 -11.47 -17.66
C ASN A 13 7.01 -10.00 -17.35
N ALA A 14 6.15 -9.72 -16.38
CA ALA A 14 5.87 -8.36 -15.94
C ALA A 14 7.13 -7.69 -15.36
N ILE A 15 7.89 -8.37 -14.51
CA ILE A 15 9.19 -7.88 -14.00
C ILE A 15 10.17 -7.62 -15.14
N LYS A 16 10.31 -8.55 -16.10
CA LYS A 16 11.21 -8.35 -17.25
C LYS A 16 10.85 -7.09 -18.04
N ASN A 17 9.55 -6.86 -18.27
CA ASN A 17 9.08 -5.68 -18.98
C ASN A 17 9.27 -4.41 -18.15
N ALA A 18 9.05 -4.48 -16.84
CA ALA A 18 9.28 -3.36 -15.93
C ALA A 18 10.75 -2.93 -15.90
N LEU A 19 11.67 -3.87 -15.81
CA LEU A 19 13.13 -3.60 -15.90
C LEU A 19 13.50 -2.91 -17.21
N LYS A 20 12.98 -3.39 -18.35
CA LYS A 20 13.19 -2.75 -19.64
C LYS A 20 12.61 -1.32 -19.68
N ASN A 21 11.45 -1.12 -19.11
CA ASN A 21 10.82 0.21 -19.02
C ASN A 21 11.64 1.15 -18.13
N CYS A 22 12.19 0.66 -17.02
CA CYS A 22 13.09 1.44 -16.17
C CYS A 22 14.34 1.89 -16.94
N GLU A 23 14.98 0.98 -17.68
CA GLU A 23 16.14 1.27 -18.53
C GLU A 23 15.80 2.36 -19.56
N LEU A 24 14.71 2.18 -20.32
CA LEU A 24 14.27 3.12 -21.36
C LEU A 24 13.97 4.51 -20.83
N ASN A 25 13.53 4.63 -19.56
CA ASN A 25 13.14 5.89 -18.94
C ASN A 25 14.19 6.44 -17.95
N GLY A 26 15.36 5.81 -17.85
CA GLY A 26 16.43 6.24 -16.94
C GLY A 26 16.03 6.15 -15.45
N VAL A 27 15.17 5.20 -15.08
CA VAL A 27 14.73 4.96 -13.70
C VAL A 27 15.63 3.92 -13.06
N SER A 28 16.30 4.27 -11.96
CA SER A 28 17.28 3.41 -11.28
C SER A 28 17.01 3.17 -9.80
N ASN A 29 15.94 3.72 -9.27
CA ASN A 29 15.63 3.66 -7.83
C ASN A 29 14.50 2.68 -7.47
N ILE A 30 14.29 1.66 -8.31
CA ILE A 30 13.29 0.61 -8.06
C ILE A 30 14.00 -0.73 -7.88
N GLU A 31 13.76 -1.37 -6.75
CA GLU A 31 14.14 -2.76 -6.47
C GLU A 31 12.94 -3.67 -6.72
N PHE A 32 13.13 -4.72 -7.52
CA PHE A 32 12.04 -5.62 -7.89
C PHE A 32 12.10 -6.93 -7.11
N LEU A 33 10.97 -7.30 -6.48
CA LEU A 33 10.76 -8.60 -5.86
C LEU A 33 9.84 -9.47 -6.71
N ARG A 34 10.14 -10.77 -6.77
CA ARG A 34 9.26 -11.75 -7.41
C ARG A 34 8.66 -12.69 -6.37
N MET A 35 7.58 -12.25 -5.75
CA MET A 35 6.90 -12.98 -4.67
C MET A 35 5.39 -12.82 -4.81
N ASP A 36 4.62 -13.76 -4.25
CA ASP A 36 3.22 -13.47 -3.95
C ASP A 36 3.09 -12.59 -2.69
N SER A 37 1.88 -12.10 -2.42
CA SER A 37 1.65 -11.18 -1.31
C SER A 37 1.86 -11.82 0.05
N ASP A 38 1.52 -13.10 0.21
CA ASP A 38 1.60 -13.81 1.50
C ASP A 38 3.07 -14.12 1.84
N ASP A 39 3.86 -14.54 0.84
CA ASP A 39 5.31 -14.70 0.98
C ASP A 39 5.99 -13.37 1.36
N LEU A 40 5.58 -12.26 0.71
CA LEU A 40 6.12 -10.93 1.01
C LEU A 40 5.80 -10.51 2.44
N ILE A 41 4.55 -10.67 2.88
CA ILE A 41 4.14 -10.38 4.27
C ILE A 41 4.92 -11.23 5.25
N SER A 42 5.09 -12.51 4.96
CA SER A 42 5.90 -13.45 5.78
C SER A 42 7.36 -13.00 5.87
N ALA A 43 7.94 -12.51 4.77
CA ALA A 43 9.30 -11.98 4.75
C ALA A 43 9.45 -10.73 5.63
N PHE A 44 8.49 -9.81 5.59
CA PHE A 44 8.47 -8.64 6.49
C PHE A 44 8.28 -9.04 7.97
N ASN A 45 7.67 -10.19 8.24
CA ASN A 45 7.52 -10.77 9.57
C ASN A 45 8.73 -11.64 9.99
N GLY A 46 9.82 -11.64 9.21
CA GLY A 46 11.08 -12.29 9.55
C GLY A 46 11.30 -13.67 8.93
N ALA A 47 10.40 -14.15 8.06
CA ALA A 47 10.64 -15.39 7.32
C ALA A 47 11.75 -15.18 6.27
N SER A 48 12.62 -16.20 6.12
CA SER A 48 13.73 -16.17 5.17
C SER A 48 13.36 -16.81 3.86
N PHE A 49 13.70 -16.14 2.76
CA PHE A 49 13.49 -16.63 1.40
C PHE A 49 14.78 -16.50 0.60
N ASN A 50 15.19 -17.57 -0.10
CA ASN A 50 16.40 -17.56 -0.93
C ASN A 50 16.41 -16.45 -1.99
N ARG A 51 15.25 -16.04 -2.47
CA ARG A 51 15.10 -14.96 -3.48
C ARG A 51 15.29 -13.56 -2.89
N LEU A 52 15.42 -13.42 -1.58
CA LEU A 52 15.67 -12.17 -0.87
C LEU A 52 17.08 -12.07 -0.28
N LYS A 53 17.95 -13.04 -0.52
CA LYS A 53 19.30 -13.11 0.08
C LYS A 53 20.16 -11.84 -0.15
N ASP A 54 19.93 -11.16 -1.28
CA ASP A 54 20.67 -9.97 -1.68
C ASP A 54 19.89 -8.67 -1.39
N ILE A 55 18.70 -8.77 -0.77
CA ILE A 55 17.79 -7.64 -0.53
C ILE A 55 17.55 -7.49 0.98
N ASN A 56 17.97 -6.36 1.52
CA ASN A 56 17.73 -6.02 2.93
C ASN A 56 16.39 -5.28 3.07
N LEU A 57 15.31 -6.01 3.36
CA LEU A 57 13.98 -5.43 3.56
C LEU A 57 13.95 -4.42 4.72
N SER A 58 14.69 -4.65 5.80
CA SER A 58 14.74 -3.76 6.95
C SER A 58 15.47 -2.43 6.67
N GLY A 59 16.18 -2.34 5.54
CA GLY A 59 16.82 -1.10 5.09
C GLY A 59 15.84 -0.10 4.45
N PHE A 60 14.59 -0.50 4.21
CA PHE A 60 13.57 0.37 3.64
C PHE A 60 12.75 1.04 4.75
N ASP A 61 12.83 2.36 4.83
CA ASP A 61 11.90 3.18 5.62
C ASP A 61 10.65 3.49 4.77
N ILE A 62 9.65 2.61 4.89
CA ILE A 62 8.47 2.63 4.02
C ILE A 62 7.46 3.64 4.55
N SER A 63 7.41 4.81 3.93
CA SER A 63 6.45 5.87 4.23
C SER A 63 5.11 5.72 3.51
N HIS A 64 5.11 5.04 2.37
CA HIS A 64 3.92 4.83 1.54
C HIS A 64 3.89 3.40 1.03
N ILE A 65 2.70 2.81 0.99
CA ILE A 65 2.45 1.54 0.30
C ILE A 65 1.42 1.79 -0.81
N LEU A 66 1.72 1.28 -2.01
CA LEU A 66 0.78 1.28 -3.13
C LEU A 66 0.28 -0.13 -3.35
N VAL A 67 -1.02 -0.29 -3.47
CA VAL A 67 -1.68 -1.56 -3.82
C VAL A 67 -2.57 -1.37 -5.04
N ASP A 68 -2.50 -2.34 -5.96
CA ASP A 68 -3.32 -2.43 -7.18
C ASP A 68 -3.79 -3.88 -7.33
N PRO A 69 -4.78 -4.31 -6.52
CA PRO A 69 -5.23 -5.69 -6.48
C PRO A 69 -6.08 -6.06 -7.71
N PRO A 70 -6.27 -7.36 -7.94
CA PRO A 70 -7.27 -7.84 -8.90
C PRO A 70 -8.69 -7.42 -8.47
N ARG A 71 -9.68 -7.63 -9.34
CA ARG A 71 -11.09 -7.25 -9.12
C ARG A 71 -11.72 -7.80 -7.83
N ALA A 72 -11.15 -8.84 -7.25
CA ALA A 72 -11.58 -9.40 -5.97
C ALA A 72 -11.21 -8.53 -4.76
N GLY A 73 -10.39 -7.50 -4.94
CA GLY A 73 -9.88 -6.66 -3.86
C GLY A 73 -8.72 -7.30 -3.11
N LEU A 74 -8.44 -6.78 -1.91
CA LEU A 74 -7.38 -7.24 -1.02
C LEU A 74 -7.89 -8.31 -0.05
N SER A 75 -7.03 -9.29 0.26
CA SER A 75 -7.30 -10.22 1.35
C SER A 75 -7.21 -9.54 2.73
N SER A 76 -7.78 -10.18 3.75
CA SER A 76 -7.73 -9.68 5.12
C SER A 76 -6.30 -9.56 5.65
N GLU A 77 -5.42 -10.45 5.23
CA GLU A 77 -4.00 -10.48 5.59
C GLU A 77 -3.26 -9.28 5.00
N VAL A 78 -3.48 -9.00 3.72
CA VAL A 78 -2.91 -7.82 3.05
C VAL A 78 -3.45 -6.54 3.69
N ILE A 79 -4.74 -6.45 3.99
CA ILE A 79 -5.32 -5.29 4.68
C ILE A 79 -4.67 -5.07 6.04
N LYS A 80 -4.49 -6.12 6.85
CA LYS A 80 -3.79 -6.03 8.14
C LYS A 80 -2.36 -5.51 7.96
N PHE A 81 -1.66 -6.01 6.96
CA PHE A 81 -0.28 -5.62 6.68
C PHE A 81 -0.18 -4.14 6.27
N ILE A 82 -0.97 -3.69 5.30
CA ILE A 82 -0.89 -2.31 4.81
C ILE A 82 -1.31 -1.28 5.85
N LYS A 83 -2.18 -1.62 6.80
CA LYS A 83 -2.58 -0.76 7.92
C LYS A 83 -1.44 -0.40 8.89
N ASN A 84 -0.29 -1.07 8.80
CA ASN A 84 0.89 -0.69 9.59
C ASN A 84 1.59 0.57 9.05
N TYR A 85 1.38 0.92 7.78
CA TYR A 85 2.05 2.04 7.11
C TYR A 85 1.26 3.34 7.25
N GLU A 86 1.97 4.48 7.17
CA GLU A 86 1.37 5.80 7.38
C GLU A 86 0.46 6.20 6.24
N ASN A 87 0.88 5.95 5.00
CA ASN A 87 0.13 6.34 3.82
C ASN A 87 -0.13 5.13 2.91
N ILE A 88 -1.36 5.02 2.43
CA ILE A 88 -1.78 3.95 1.51
C ILE A 88 -2.32 4.60 0.25
N ILE A 89 -1.80 4.18 -0.91
CA ILE A 89 -2.35 4.51 -2.22
C ILE A 89 -3.02 3.24 -2.73
N TYR A 90 -4.34 3.29 -2.91
CA TYR A 90 -5.11 2.15 -3.39
C TYR A 90 -5.66 2.46 -4.78
N VAL A 91 -5.24 1.68 -5.77
CA VAL A 91 -5.79 1.67 -7.14
C VAL A 91 -6.78 0.52 -7.25
N SER A 92 -7.94 0.74 -7.87
CA SER A 92 -8.97 -0.29 -8.00
C SER A 92 -9.80 -0.12 -9.26
N CYS A 93 -9.96 -1.21 -9.99
CA CYS A 93 -10.91 -1.33 -11.12
C CYS A 93 -12.30 -1.81 -10.70
N ASN A 94 -12.58 -2.00 -9.40
CA ASN A 94 -13.86 -2.45 -8.88
C ASN A 94 -14.30 -1.62 -7.67
N PRO A 95 -15.24 -0.66 -7.84
CA PRO A 95 -15.69 0.20 -6.74
C PRO A 95 -16.36 -0.54 -5.58
N LEU A 96 -16.97 -1.71 -5.82
CA LEU A 96 -17.65 -2.48 -4.78
C LEU A 96 -16.64 -3.08 -3.80
N THR A 97 -15.65 -3.81 -4.32
CA THR A 97 -14.61 -4.40 -3.48
C THR A 97 -13.70 -3.33 -2.86
N LEU A 98 -13.48 -2.20 -3.56
CA LEU A 98 -12.81 -1.04 -2.97
C LEU A 98 -13.56 -0.56 -1.72
N LYS A 99 -14.89 -0.37 -1.83
CA LYS A 99 -15.70 0.06 -0.68
C LYS A 99 -15.57 -0.89 0.50
N GLU A 100 -15.72 -2.21 0.27
CA GLU A 100 -15.60 -3.24 1.31
C GLU A 100 -14.22 -3.17 2.01
N ASN A 101 -13.14 -3.03 1.23
CA ASN A 101 -11.80 -2.90 1.80
C ASN A 101 -11.62 -1.58 2.55
N LEU A 102 -12.19 -0.47 2.04
CA LEU A 102 -12.15 0.82 2.71
C LEU A 102 -12.90 0.81 4.05
N ASP A 103 -14.02 0.09 4.18
CA ASP A 103 -14.75 -0.07 5.44
C ASP A 103 -13.84 -0.64 6.55
N GLU A 104 -12.86 -1.49 6.19
CA GLU A 104 -11.89 -2.03 7.14
C GLU A 104 -10.66 -1.12 7.32
N ILE A 105 -10.12 -0.55 6.24
CA ILE A 105 -8.92 0.31 6.29
C ILE A 105 -9.23 1.60 7.03
N CYS A 106 -10.41 2.18 6.85
CA CYS A 106 -10.82 3.44 7.46
C CYS A 106 -11.06 3.36 8.98
N LYS A 107 -10.99 2.17 9.59
CA LYS A 107 -10.91 2.05 11.06
C LYS A 107 -9.62 2.65 11.64
N THR A 108 -8.56 2.74 10.83
CA THR A 108 -7.24 3.26 11.25
C THR A 108 -6.70 4.38 10.37
N HIS A 109 -7.31 4.61 9.21
CA HIS A 109 -6.89 5.62 8.23
C HIS A 109 -8.08 6.49 7.83
N LYS A 110 -7.80 7.65 7.28
CA LYS A 110 -8.80 8.53 6.65
C LYS A 110 -8.48 8.71 5.17
N VAL A 111 -9.51 8.81 4.36
CA VAL A 111 -9.36 9.21 2.95
C VAL A 111 -8.93 10.67 2.90
N VAL A 112 -7.81 10.92 2.20
CA VAL A 112 -7.23 12.27 2.00
C VAL A 112 -7.56 12.80 0.62
N LYS A 113 -7.46 11.91 -0.40
CA LYS A 113 -7.80 12.24 -1.79
C LYS A 113 -8.46 11.04 -2.45
N PHE A 114 -9.33 11.33 -3.39
CA PHE A 114 -10.01 10.36 -4.22
C PHE A 114 -10.08 10.87 -5.66
N ALA A 115 -9.83 9.99 -6.63
CA ALA A 115 -9.97 10.29 -8.05
C ALA A 115 -10.61 9.12 -8.79
N LEU A 116 -11.42 9.43 -9.79
CA LEU A 116 -12.01 8.48 -10.73
C LEU A 116 -11.44 8.74 -12.12
N PHE A 117 -11.18 7.65 -12.84
CA PHE A 117 -10.70 7.67 -14.20
C PHE A 117 -11.59 6.79 -15.08
N ASP A 118 -12.29 7.39 -16.03
CA ASP A 118 -13.06 6.68 -17.03
C ASP A 118 -12.16 6.27 -18.21
N GLN A 119 -11.43 5.15 -18.03
CA GLN A 119 -10.52 4.62 -19.06
C GLN A 119 -11.21 3.61 -19.99
N PHE A 120 -12.42 3.21 -19.66
CA PHE A 120 -13.18 2.17 -20.40
C PHE A 120 -14.53 2.71 -20.86
N PRO A 121 -14.56 3.69 -21.79
CA PRO A 121 -15.81 4.29 -22.25
C PRO A 121 -16.76 3.20 -22.80
N HIS A 122 -18.07 3.41 -22.63
CA HIS A 122 -19.15 2.49 -23.00
C HIS A 122 -19.17 1.19 -22.16
N THR A 123 -18.44 1.12 -21.06
CA THR A 123 -18.53 0.02 -20.09
C THR A 123 -18.88 0.56 -18.69
N LYS A 124 -19.21 -0.34 -17.77
CA LYS A 124 -19.42 0.02 -16.35
C LYS A 124 -18.13 0.01 -15.52
N HIS A 125 -16.98 -0.08 -16.17
CA HIS A 125 -15.68 -0.16 -15.50
C HIS A 125 -15.08 1.24 -15.35
N VAL A 126 -14.67 1.55 -14.14
CA VAL A 126 -13.94 2.78 -13.80
C VAL A 126 -12.72 2.41 -12.97
N GLU A 127 -11.65 3.17 -13.13
CA GLU A 127 -10.50 3.10 -12.24
C GLU A 127 -10.66 4.12 -11.12
N SER A 128 -10.40 3.70 -9.90
CA SER A 128 -10.44 4.54 -8.71
C SER A 128 -9.07 4.60 -8.10
N ILE A 129 -8.61 5.78 -7.68
CA ILE A 129 -7.38 5.95 -6.91
C ILE A 129 -7.73 6.66 -5.61
N VAL A 130 -7.34 6.05 -4.48
CA VAL A 130 -7.59 6.58 -3.15
C VAL A 130 -6.26 6.75 -2.43
N LEU A 131 -6.02 7.94 -1.90
CA LEU A 131 -4.94 8.20 -0.96
C LEU A 131 -5.52 8.20 0.45
N LEU A 132 -4.98 7.34 1.31
CA LEU A 132 -5.34 7.29 2.72
C LEU A 132 -4.12 7.63 3.58
N SER A 133 -4.38 8.27 4.73
CA SER A 133 -3.36 8.56 5.73
C SER A 133 -3.82 8.08 7.11
N LYS A 134 -2.88 7.54 7.88
CA LYS A 134 -3.13 7.00 9.22
C LYS A 134 -3.72 8.08 10.13
N LEU A 135 -4.72 7.71 10.89
CA LEU A 135 -5.27 8.59 11.92
C LEU A 135 -4.20 8.78 13.00
N LYS A 136 -3.82 10.02 13.26
CA LYS A 136 -2.95 10.33 14.41
C LYS A 136 -3.75 10.01 15.68
N ALA A 137 -3.17 9.25 16.59
CA ALA A 137 -3.74 9.08 17.91
C ALA A 137 -4.01 10.47 18.49
N LYS A 138 -5.25 10.76 18.86
CA LYS A 138 -5.54 11.95 19.68
C LYS A 138 -4.79 11.70 20.99
N HIS A 139 -3.77 12.48 21.29
CA HIS A 139 -3.30 12.60 22.65
C HIS A 139 -4.49 13.16 23.43
N HIS A 140 -5.15 12.32 24.22
CA HIS A 140 -5.96 12.79 25.33
C HIS A 140 -4.97 13.45 26.29
N LEU A 141 -4.91 14.77 26.27
CA LEU A 141 -4.47 15.54 27.41
C LEU A 141 -5.59 15.36 28.45
N ASP A 142 -5.41 14.46 29.39
CA ASP A 142 -6.15 14.45 30.63
C ASP A 142 -5.69 15.71 31.39
N LEU A 143 -6.47 16.78 31.21
CA LEU A 143 -6.40 17.94 32.08
C LEU A 143 -7.09 17.54 33.40
N GLU A 144 -6.32 17.05 34.35
CA GLU A 144 -6.74 17.08 35.76
C GLU A 144 -6.89 18.55 36.16
N ILE A 145 -8.12 19.02 36.14
CA ILE A 145 -8.47 20.28 36.78
C ILE A 145 -8.51 19.97 38.29
N GLY A 146 -7.43 20.32 38.99
CA GLY A 146 -7.39 20.28 40.43
C GLY A 146 -8.54 21.10 40.99
N LYS A 147 -9.46 20.45 41.69
CA LYS A 147 -10.43 21.09 42.55
C LYS A 147 -9.73 21.43 43.85
N ASP A 148 -9.07 22.56 43.89
CA ASP A 148 -8.70 23.21 45.13
C ASP A 148 -8.74 24.71 44.87
N GLU A 149 -9.65 25.35 45.60
CA GLU A 149 -9.91 26.75 45.87
C GLU A 149 -11.34 27.20 45.49
N LEU A 150 -12.24 26.89 46.45
CA LEU A 150 -13.30 27.76 46.86
C LEU A 150 -13.33 27.79 48.39
#